data_1f5f5046d1cb01551a4af9c3c51325bb
#
_entry.id   1f5f5046d1cb01551a4af9c3c51325bb
#
_cell.length_a   1.000
_cell.length_b   1.000
_cell.length_c   1.000
_cell.angle_alpha   90.00
_cell.angle_beta   90.00
_cell.angle_gamma   90.00
#
_symmetry.space_group_name_H-M   'P 1'
#
loop_
_entity.id
_entity.type
_entity.pdbx_description
1 polymer ?
#
loop_
_entity_poly.entity_id
_entity_poly.type
_entity_poly.pdbx_seq_one_letter_code
_entity_poly.pdbx_strand_id
1 'polypeptide(L)'
;MSEFEFIPTEKQIQESNIYKFMKKHNISSLDELSLKAKDDLEWFWKSVDEDLGIVWDSPYKKNSDSSKGIAWSKWFVDGKTNIYKSSVEKFVKKTPNKIAYSTHPKTDHLVNIWW
;
A
#
# COMPACT_ATOMS: atom_id res chain seq x y z
N MET A 1 -7.41 -26.71 20.72
CA MET A 1 -8.09 -25.56 20.07
C MET A 1 -7.02 -24.66 19.50
N SER A 2 -7.12 -24.26 18.24
CA SER A 2 -6.17 -23.29 17.69
C SER A 2 -6.38 -21.94 18.38
N GLU A 3 -5.31 -21.28 18.76
CA GLU A 3 -5.31 -19.96 19.39
C GLU A 3 -5.85 -18.87 18.46
N PHE A 4 -6.04 -19.18 17.18
CA PHE A 4 -6.46 -18.27 16.13
C PHE A 4 -7.82 -18.69 15.56
N GLU A 5 -8.73 -17.75 15.39
CA GLU A 5 -10.05 -17.96 14.76
C GLU A 5 -9.95 -18.26 13.25
N PHE A 6 -8.89 -17.77 12.60
CA PHE A 6 -8.64 -17.96 11.19
C PHE A 6 -7.19 -18.30 10.90
N ILE A 7 -6.98 -19.39 10.17
CA ILE A 7 -5.66 -19.78 9.66
C ILE A 7 -5.72 -19.72 8.14
N PRO A 8 -4.94 -18.84 7.48
CA PRO A 8 -4.93 -18.75 6.04
C PRO A 8 -4.35 -20.01 5.40
N THR A 9 -4.89 -20.41 4.26
CA THR A 9 -4.35 -21.50 3.45
C THR A 9 -3.03 -21.06 2.81
N GLU A 10 -2.17 -22.01 2.42
CA GLU A 10 -0.91 -21.74 1.74
C GLU A 10 -1.11 -20.87 0.48
N LYS A 11 -2.16 -21.15 -0.28
CA LYS A 11 -2.52 -20.35 -1.45
C LYS A 11 -2.81 -18.88 -1.08
N GLN A 12 -3.58 -18.63 -0.04
CA GLN A 12 -3.89 -17.27 0.42
C GLN A 12 -2.65 -16.53 0.90
N ILE A 13 -1.72 -17.24 1.56
CA ILE A 13 -0.43 -16.68 1.97
C ILE A 13 0.36 -16.23 0.73
N GLN A 14 0.54 -17.12 -0.25
CA GLN A 14 1.32 -16.87 -1.46
C GLN A 14 0.71 -15.77 -2.36
N GLU A 15 -0.61 -15.63 -2.37
CA GLU A 15 -1.32 -14.59 -3.11
C GLU A 15 -1.32 -13.23 -2.40
N SER A 16 -0.96 -13.18 -1.11
CA SER A 16 -0.95 -11.96 -0.32
C SER A 16 0.09 -10.94 -0.81
N ASN A 17 -0.22 -9.66 -0.66
CA ASN A 17 0.71 -8.60 -1.06
C ASN A 17 1.97 -8.59 -0.20
N ILE A 18 1.85 -8.93 1.09
CA ILE A 18 3.00 -8.99 1.99
C ILE A 18 3.98 -10.10 1.61
N TYR A 19 3.48 -11.27 1.20
CA TYR A 19 4.32 -12.35 0.72
C TYR A 19 5.07 -11.97 -0.57
N LYS A 20 4.38 -11.34 -1.52
CA LYS A 20 4.99 -10.84 -2.76
C LYS A 20 6.05 -9.78 -2.48
N PHE A 21 5.77 -8.86 -1.54
CA PHE A 21 6.73 -7.85 -1.08
C PHE A 21 7.98 -8.49 -0.46
N MET A 22 7.80 -9.45 0.46
CA MET A 22 8.90 -10.19 1.07
C MET A 22 9.75 -10.91 0.02
N LYS A 23 9.13 -11.60 -0.93
CA LYS A 23 9.83 -12.26 -2.03
C LYS A 23 10.65 -11.29 -2.88
N LYS A 24 10.06 -10.14 -3.24
CA LYS A 24 10.73 -9.10 -4.02
C LYS A 24 12.00 -8.59 -3.34
N HIS A 25 12.00 -8.54 -2.01
CA HIS A 25 13.11 -8.03 -1.20
C HIS A 25 14.00 -9.12 -0.58
N ASN A 26 13.82 -10.40 -0.97
CA ASN A 26 14.56 -11.55 -0.45
C ASN A 26 14.45 -11.70 1.08
N ILE A 27 13.25 -11.47 1.63
CA ILE A 27 12.94 -11.60 3.03
C ILE A 27 12.21 -12.92 3.25
N SER A 28 12.65 -13.71 4.23
CA SER A 28 12.19 -15.08 4.44
C SER A 28 11.01 -15.19 5.41
N SER A 29 10.82 -14.21 6.31
CA SER A 29 9.78 -14.25 7.34
C SER A 29 9.24 -12.85 7.67
N LEU A 30 8.05 -12.82 8.30
CA LEU A 30 7.46 -11.58 8.82
C LEU A 30 8.31 -10.96 9.94
N ASP A 31 8.94 -11.79 10.76
CA ASP A 31 9.83 -11.32 11.83
C ASP A 31 11.06 -10.63 11.25
N GLU A 32 11.66 -11.20 10.22
CA GLU A 32 12.78 -10.59 9.49
C GLU A 32 12.36 -9.26 8.84
N LEU A 33 11.18 -9.22 8.22
CA LEU A 33 10.63 -7.96 7.67
C LEU A 33 10.44 -6.91 8.76
N SER A 34 9.89 -7.29 9.90
CA SER A 34 9.64 -6.39 11.02
C SER A 34 10.93 -5.82 11.60
N LEU A 35 11.96 -6.66 11.78
CA LEU A 35 13.28 -6.24 12.23
C LEU A 35 13.93 -5.27 11.24
N LYS A 36 13.95 -5.64 9.96
CA LYS A 36 14.53 -4.79 8.91
C LYS A 36 13.81 -3.45 8.78
N ALA A 37 12.47 -3.45 8.86
CA ALA A 37 11.69 -2.21 8.82
C ALA A 37 11.95 -1.30 10.03
N LYS A 38 12.21 -1.88 11.21
CA LYS A 38 12.58 -1.16 12.42
C LYS A 38 13.98 -0.55 12.33
N ASP A 39 14.93 -1.33 11.78
CA ASP A 39 16.33 -0.93 11.70
C ASP A 39 16.57 0.10 10.57
N ASP A 40 15.85 -0.03 9.47
CA ASP A 40 15.92 0.87 8.32
C ASP A 40 14.53 1.32 7.87
N LEU A 41 13.99 2.30 8.58
CA LEU A 41 12.68 2.89 8.31
C LEU A 41 12.64 3.60 6.94
N GLU A 42 13.77 4.16 6.51
CA GLU A 42 13.88 4.85 5.23
C GLU A 42 13.76 3.87 4.06
N TRP A 43 14.50 2.77 4.11
CA TRP A 43 14.38 1.67 3.15
C TRP A 43 12.95 1.14 3.08
N PHE A 44 12.33 0.88 4.25
CA PHE A 44 10.99 0.30 4.29
C PHE A 44 9.96 1.17 3.57
N TRP A 45 9.87 2.45 3.94
CA TRP A 45 8.88 3.35 3.34
C TRP A 45 9.17 3.66 1.88
N LYS A 46 10.44 3.71 1.48
CA LYS A 46 10.81 3.83 0.07
C LYS A 46 10.35 2.61 -0.73
N SER A 47 10.58 1.40 -0.21
CA SER A 47 10.16 0.16 -0.85
C SER A 47 8.65 0.03 -0.95
N VAL A 48 7.91 0.49 0.06
CA VAL A 48 6.43 0.53 0.06
C VAL A 48 5.92 1.54 -0.97
N ASP A 49 6.50 2.73 -1.05
CA ASP A 49 6.16 3.75 -2.05
C ASP A 49 6.33 3.23 -3.48
N GLU A 50 7.46 2.59 -3.75
CA GLU A 50 7.75 1.95 -5.04
C GLU A 50 6.78 0.81 -5.36
N ASP A 51 6.43 -0.02 -4.38
CA ASP A 51 5.54 -1.16 -4.56
C ASP A 51 4.09 -0.74 -4.80
N LEU A 52 3.62 0.27 -4.08
CA LEU A 52 2.32 0.89 -4.30
C LEU A 52 2.26 1.69 -5.60
N GLY A 53 3.41 2.11 -6.12
CA GLY A 53 3.51 2.93 -7.32
C GLY A 53 2.80 4.26 -7.16
N ILE A 54 3.11 4.98 -6.09
CA ILE A 54 2.59 6.33 -5.86
C ILE A 54 3.05 7.25 -6.99
N VAL A 55 2.13 8.01 -7.55
CA VAL A 55 2.44 8.98 -8.60
C VAL A 55 2.80 10.32 -7.96
N TRP A 56 4.06 10.67 -8.01
CA TRP A 56 4.58 11.94 -7.52
C TRP A 56 4.59 12.99 -8.61
N ASP A 57 3.98 14.14 -8.37
CA ASP A 57 4.10 15.32 -9.25
C ASP A 57 5.48 15.99 -9.06
N SER A 58 5.99 15.93 -7.84
CA SER A 58 7.35 16.30 -7.49
C SER A 58 7.87 15.27 -6.49
N PRO A 59 8.95 14.54 -6.81
CA PRO A 59 9.51 13.55 -5.89
C PRO A 59 9.93 14.18 -4.56
N TYR A 60 9.79 13.41 -3.49
CA TYR A 60 10.29 13.84 -2.18
C TYR A 60 11.82 13.75 -2.12
N LYS A 61 12.43 14.59 -1.29
CA LYS A 61 13.88 14.60 -1.06
C LYS A 61 14.30 13.64 0.05
N LYS A 62 13.42 13.41 1.03
CA LYS A 62 13.67 12.60 2.21
C LYS A 62 12.37 11.94 2.66
N ASN A 63 12.42 10.65 3.00
CA ASN A 63 11.24 9.91 3.45
C ASN A 63 10.67 10.43 4.75
N SER A 64 11.55 10.73 5.71
CA SER A 64 11.16 11.25 7.01
C SER A 64 12.20 12.21 7.56
N ASP A 65 11.75 13.18 8.32
CA ASP A 65 12.60 14.09 9.07
C ASP A 65 12.06 14.28 10.49
N SER A 66 12.74 13.67 11.45
CA SER A 66 12.43 13.75 12.89
C SER A 66 13.42 14.63 13.66
N SER A 67 14.15 15.50 12.98
CA SER A 67 15.19 16.37 13.60
C SER A 67 14.65 17.25 14.73
N LYS A 68 13.34 17.55 14.72
CA LYS A 68 12.66 18.32 15.77
C LYS A 68 11.96 17.47 16.83
N GLY A 69 12.24 16.16 16.86
CA GLY A 69 11.58 15.19 17.72
C GLY A 69 10.45 14.41 17.02
N ILE A 70 10.15 13.23 17.56
CA ILE A 70 9.19 12.27 16.94
C ILE A 70 7.80 12.91 16.74
N ALA A 71 7.33 13.69 17.70
CA ALA A 71 6.02 14.36 17.61
C ALA A 71 5.91 15.37 16.45
N TRP A 72 7.06 15.82 15.93
CA TRP A 72 7.14 16.82 14.85
C TRP A 72 7.73 16.25 13.57
N SER A 73 7.69 14.93 13.43
CA SER A 73 8.19 14.25 12.24
C SER A 73 7.43 14.71 11.00
N LYS A 74 8.19 15.00 9.94
CA LYS A 74 7.66 15.28 8.61
C LYS A 74 7.91 14.06 7.74
N TRP A 75 6.92 13.68 6.95
CA TRP A 75 7.00 12.56 6.02
C TRP A 75 7.02 13.07 4.58
N PHE A 76 7.78 12.37 3.73
CA PHE A 76 7.91 12.67 2.31
C PHE A 76 8.21 14.15 2.03
N VAL A 77 9.28 14.63 2.67
CA VAL A 77 9.65 16.04 2.70
C VAL A 77 9.79 16.61 1.28
N ASP A 78 9.12 17.73 1.02
CA ASP A 78 9.04 18.42 -0.27
C ASP A 78 8.35 17.61 -1.39
N GLY A 79 7.87 16.40 -1.12
CA GLY A 79 7.10 15.61 -2.08
C GLY A 79 5.73 16.25 -2.35
N LYS A 80 5.29 16.20 -3.60
CA LYS A 80 3.95 16.61 -4.01
C LYS A 80 3.28 15.49 -4.76
N THR A 81 2.10 15.09 -4.32
CA THR A 81 1.31 14.05 -4.97
C THR A 81 -0.16 14.45 -5.00
N ASN A 82 -0.88 13.95 -5.99
CA ASN A 82 -2.32 14.01 -6.04
C ASN A 82 -2.86 12.59 -5.87
N ILE A 83 -3.62 12.36 -4.80
CA ILE A 83 -4.20 11.04 -4.48
C ILE A 83 -5.04 10.50 -5.65
N TYR A 84 -5.74 11.37 -6.39
CA TYR A 84 -6.50 10.98 -7.56
C TYR A 84 -5.63 10.29 -8.62
N LYS A 85 -4.43 10.81 -8.90
CA LYS A 85 -3.52 10.23 -9.89
C LYS A 85 -3.08 8.82 -9.51
N SER A 86 -2.80 8.60 -8.23
CA SER A 86 -2.32 7.32 -7.71
C SER A 86 -3.44 6.27 -7.54
N SER A 87 -4.64 6.68 -7.14
CA SER A 87 -5.74 5.78 -6.79
C SER A 87 -6.78 5.60 -7.89
N VAL A 88 -6.94 6.57 -8.78
CA VAL A 88 -7.98 6.54 -9.82
C VAL A 88 -7.37 6.58 -11.20
N GLU A 89 -6.68 7.66 -11.57
CA GLU A 89 -6.27 7.94 -12.94
C GLU A 89 -5.42 6.80 -13.55
N LYS A 90 -4.44 6.28 -12.80
CA LYS A 90 -3.59 5.18 -13.29
C LYS A 90 -4.38 3.89 -13.56
N PHE A 91 -5.48 3.65 -12.81
CA PHE A 91 -6.32 2.47 -13.00
C PHE A 91 -7.34 2.67 -14.10
N VAL A 92 -7.92 3.86 -14.23
CA VAL A 92 -8.82 4.20 -15.35
C VAL A 92 -8.11 3.97 -16.68
N LYS A 93 -6.87 4.43 -16.83
CA LYS A 93 -6.06 4.22 -18.03
C LYS A 93 -5.78 2.74 -18.30
N LYS A 94 -5.59 1.94 -17.25
CA LYS A 94 -5.23 0.52 -17.34
C LYS A 94 -6.45 -0.40 -17.50
N THR A 95 -7.55 -0.09 -16.84
CA THR A 95 -8.77 -0.92 -16.78
C THR A 95 -10.03 -0.06 -16.85
N PRO A 96 -10.29 0.64 -17.98
CA PRO A 96 -11.37 1.64 -18.09
C PRO A 96 -12.77 1.07 -17.88
N ASN A 97 -12.96 -0.23 -18.12
CA ASN A 97 -14.26 -0.90 -17.99
C ASN A 97 -14.43 -1.62 -16.65
N LYS A 98 -13.57 -1.35 -15.67
CA LYS A 98 -13.71 -1.97 -14.35
C LYS A 98 -14.70 -1.17 -13.50
N ILE A 99 -15.59 -1.89 -12.80
CA ILE A 99 -16.51 -1.28 -11.82
C ILE A 99 -15.69 -0.61 -10.73
N ALA A 100 -15.91 0.69 -10.55
CA ALA A 100 -15.25 1.49 -9.51
C ALA A 100 -15.95 1.34 -8.17
N TYR A 101 -17.27 1.35 -8.21
CA TYR A 101 -18.10 1.31 -7.01
C TYR A 101 -19.42 0.56 -7.30
N SER A 102 -19.84 -0.27 -6.35
CA SER A 102 -21.11 -0.98 -6.41
C SER A 102 -21.88 -0.70 -5.11
N THR A 103 -23.14 -0.31 -5.21
CA THR A 103 -24.00 -0.07 -4.07
C THR A 103 -25.32 -0.79 -4.22
N HIS A 104 -25.87 -1.30 -3.10
CA HIS A 104 -27.22 -1.76 -2.97
C HIS A 104 -28.06 -0.67 -2.32
N PRO A 105 -28.78 0.15 -3.10
CA PRO A 105 -29.83 0.98 -2.51
C PRO A 105 -30.92 0.09 -1.91
N LYS A 106 -31.70 0.63 -0.98
CA LYS A 106 -32.85 -0.09 -0.35
C LYS A 106 -33.92 -0.58 -1.36
N THR A 107 -33.81 -0.23 -2.62
CA THR A 107 -34.57 -0.73 -3.74
C THR A 107 -33.78 -1.83 -4.44
N ASP A 108 -34.38 -2.94 -4.79
CA ASP A 108 -33.81 -4.22 -5.27
C ASP A 108 -32.86 -4.16 -6.51
N HIS A 109 -32.30 -3.01 -6.84
CA HIS A 109 -31.41 -2.84 -7.99
C HIS A 109 -29.99 -2.47 -7.58
N LEU A 110 -29.05 -3.26 -8.05
CA LEU A 110 -27.61 -3.03 -7.90
C LEU A 110 -27.19 -1.88 -8.82
N VAL A 111 -26.68 -0.80 -8.26
CA VAL A 111 -26.14 0.32 -9.05
C VAL A 111 -24.63 0.20 -9.10
N ASN A 112 -24.10 0.07 -10.30
CA ASN A 112 -22.66 0.05 -10.57
C ASN A 112 -22.24 1.39 -11.13
N ILE A 113 -21.18 1.96 -10.57
CA ILE A 113 -20.52 3.16 -11.10
C ILE A 113 -19.21 2.72 -11.72
N TRP A 114 -19.04 3.05 -12.99
CA TRP A 114 -17.81 2.81 -13.76
C TRP A 114 -16.87 4.00 -13.67
N TRP A 115 -15.60 3.76 -13.95
CA TRP A 115 -14.61 4.83 -14.02
C TRP A 115 -14.96 5.87 -15.09
#